data_0ce1a0e2458b7a2815d5bec881155ab8
#
_entry.id   0ce1a0e2458b7a2815d5bec881155ab8
#
_cell.length_a   1.000
_cell.length_b   1.000
_cell.length_c   1.000
_cell.angle_alpha   90.00
_cell.angle_beta   90.00
_cell.angle_gamma   90.00
#
_symmetry.space_group_name_H-M   'P 1'
#
loop_
_entity.id
_entity.type
_entity.pdbx_description
1 polymer ?
#
loop_
_entity_poly.entity_id
_entity_poly.type
_entity_poly.pdbx_seq_one_letter_code
_entity_poly.pdbx_strand_id
1 'polypeptide(L)'
;KYSQKDIEKLFPKINKQGRRYTTVPIHAPGETVNGKTNMPFKGLLPPKGRHWRVDVDTLEQWDSQGLIEWSSTGNPRKIIYADENIGKRMQDIWEFKDPQYPTYPTEKNQDLLDLIIKTSSNENSIVLDCFCGSGTTLKSAQLNNRTWIGIDISEIAIKATLNKLSTIKQDIFVSKPDYEFIELNKQKMSL
;
A
#
# COMPACT_ATOMS: atom_id res chain seq x y z
N LYS A 1 -3.46 -4.32 -2.02
CA LYS A 1 -4.07 -4.94 -3.23
C LYS A 1 -5.33 -4.15 -3.59
N TYR A 2 -5.76 -4.18 -4.84
CA TYR A 2 -7.03 -3.59 -5.26
C TYR A 2 -8.22 -4.39 -4.70
N SER A 3 -9.29 -3.70 -4.31
CA SER A 3 -10.59 -4.34 -4.09
C SER A 3 -11.20 -4.77 -5.45
N GLN A 4 -12.17 -5.69 -5.44
CA GLN A 4 -12.88 -6.11 -6.66
C GLN A 4 -13.51 -4.91 -7.38
N LYS A 5 -14.10 -3.99 -6.63
CA LYS A 5 -14.69 -2.73 -7.15
C LYS A 5 -13.64 -1.82 -7.80
N ASP A 6 -12.45 -1.73 -7.22
CA ASP A 6 -11.34 -0.96 -7.82
C ASP A 6 -10.86 -1.62 -9.11
N ILE A 7 -10.74 -2.95 -9.14
CA ILE A 7 -10.34 -3.70 -10.34
C ILE A 7 -11.32 -3.42 -11.48
N GLU A 8 -12.61 -3.49 -11.23
CA GLU A 8 -13.64 -3.23 -12.25
C GLU A 8 -13.60 -1.80 -12.77
N LYS A 9 -13.36 -0.84 -11.89
CA LYS A 9 -13.27 0.58 -12.24
C LYS A 9 -11.99 0.93 -13.00
N LEU A 10 -10.85 0.43 -12.57
CA LEU A 10 -9.53 0.79 -13.10
C LEU A 10 -9.13 -0.04 -14.33
N PHE A 11 -9.66 -1.27 -14.44
CA PHE A 11 -9.40 -2.22 -15.53
C PHE A 11 -10.72 -2.65 -16.18
N PRO A 12 -11.39 -1.72 -16.90
CA PRO A 12 -12.74 -1.94 -17.41
C PRO A 12 -12.81 -2.92 -18.59
N LYS A 13 -11.68 -3.17 -19.27
CA LYS A 13 -11.62 -4.04 -20.44
C LYS A 13 -11.34 -5.48 -20.04
N ILE A 14 -11.85 -6.44 -20.83
CA ILE A 14 -11.61 -7.87 -20.67
C ILE A 14 -11.13 -8.42 -22.01
N ASN A 15 -10.02 -9.14 -22.01
CA ASN A 15 -9.50 -9.80 -23.21
C ASN A 15 -10.20 -11.16 -23.47
N LYS A 16 -9.85 -11.81 -24.57
CA LYS A 16 -10.43 -13.11 -24.97
C LYS A 16 -10.18 -14.24 -23.95
N GLN A 17 -9.15 -14.11 -23.12
CA GLN A 17 -8.79 -15.05 -22.05
C GLN A 17 -9.46 -14.73 -20.70
N GLY A 18 -10.34 -13.72 -20.64
CA GLY A 18 -11.02 -13.32 -19.42
C GLY A 18 -10.19 -12.41 -18.49
N ARG A 19 -8.96 -12.00 -18.89
CA ARG A 19 -8.11 -11.13 -18.07
C ARG A 19 -8.57 -9.67 -18.17
N ARG A 20 -8.73 -9.02 -17.03
CA ARG A 20 -9.05 -7.59 -16.98
C ARG A 20 -7.83 -6.73 -17.24
N TYR A 21 -7.99 -5.68 -18.02
CA TYR A 21 -6.91 -4.75 -18.36
C TYR A 21 -7.41 -3.32 -18.56
N THR A 22 -6.47 -2.40 -18.55
CA THR A 22 -6.62 -1.01 -19.00
C THR A 22 -5.54 -0.67 -20.01
N THR A 23 -5.65 0.50 -20.64
CA THR A 23 -4.61 0.97 -21.56
C THR A 23 -4.16 2.37 -21.19
N VAL A 24 -2.85 2.62 -21.28
CA VAL A 24 -2.26 3.93 -21.01
C VAL A 24 -1.54 4.47 -22.25
N PRO A 25 -1.52 5.80 -22.46
CA PRO A 25 -0.75 6.41 -23.53
C PRO A 25 0.74 6.11 -23.39
N ILE A 26 1.39 5.75 -24.50
CA ILE A 26 2.85 5.50 -24.54
C ILE A 26 3.67 6.72 -24.90
N HIS A 27 3.05 7.89 -24.98
CA HIS A 27 3.71 9.17 -25.20
C HIS A 27 3.54 10.11 -24.00
N ALA A 28 4.48 11.05 -23.84
CA ALA A 28 4.48 12.07 -22.79
C ALA A 28 4.65 13.47 -23.40
N PRO A 29 4.23 14.54 -22.69
CA PRO A 29 4.50 15.92 -23.11
C PRO A 29 6.01 16.21 -23.14
N GLY A 30 6.38 17.16 -24.00
CA GLY A 30 7.76 17.57 -24.26
C GLY A 30 8.32 16.92 -25.52
N GLU A 31 9.14 17.66 -26.26
CA GLU A 31 9.83 17.15 -27.43
C GLU A 31 11.25 16.69 -27.04
N THR A 32 11.66 15.54 -27.55
CA THR A 32 13.04 15.07 -27.45
C THR A 32 13.69 15.28 -28.80
N VAL A 33 14.66 16.17 -28.89
CA VAL A 33 15.30 16.53 -30.16
C VAL A 33 16.27 15.45 -30.66
N ASN A 34 16.94 14.78 -29.71
CA ASN A 34 17.92 13.73 -30.01
C ASN A 34 17.67 12.51 -29.12
N GLY A 35 17.33 11.36 -29.71
CA GLY A 35 17.19 10.12 -28.97
C GLY A 35 16.18 9.14 -29.55
N LYS A 36 16.26 7.89 -29.10
CA LYS A 36 15.40 6.79 -29.55
C LYS A 36 13.91 6.97 -29.24
N THR A 37 13.55 7.92 -28.35
CA THR A 37 12.15 8.20 -27.97
C THR A 37 11.41 9.10 -28.97
N ASN A 38 12.10 9.59 -30.02
CA ASN A 38 11.49 10.38 -31.10
C ASN A 38 11.53 9.68 -32.46
N MET A 39 11.97 8.42 -32.50
CA MET A 39 12.01 7.64 -33.72
C MET A 39 10.62 7.09 -34.09
N PRO A 40 10.36 6.80 -35.39
CA PRO A 40 9.08 6.21 -35.78
C PRO A 40 8.88 4.80 -35.17
N PHE A 41 7.70 4.56 -34.58
CA PHE A 41 7.22 3.25 -34.19
C PHE A 41 6.14 2.80 -35.16
N LYS A 42 6.34 1.66 -35.85
CA LYS A 42 5.44 1.17 -36.92
C LYS A 42 5.08 2.26 -37.95
N GLY A 43 6.04 3.11 -38.28
CA GLY A 43 5.85 4.20 -39.23
C GLY A 43 5.15 5.45 -38.66
N LEU A 44 4.77 5.45 -37.39
CA LEU A 44 4.10 6.56 -36.71
C LEU A 44 5.09 7.33 -35.84
N LEU A 45 5.21 8.63 -36.02
CA LEU A 45 5.95 9.52 -35.13
C LEU A 45 5.14 9.83 -33.85
N PRO A 46 5.80 10.19 -32.74
CA PRO A 46 5.09 10.72 -31.58
C PRO A 46 4.23 11.93 -31.99
N PRO A 47 3.08 12.16 -31.34
CA PRO A 47 2.26 13.36 -31.62
C PRO A 47 3.07 14.63 -31.42
N LYS A 48 2.74 15.69 -32.16
CA LYS A 48 3.42 17.00 -32.08
C LYS A 48 3.50 17.49 -30.63
N GLY A 49 4.67 17.95 -30.20
CA GLY A 49 4.92 18.40 -28.82
C GLY A 49 5.09 17.25 -27.81
N ARG A 50 5.31 16.01 -28.27
CA ARG A 50 5.43 14.82 -27.44
C ARG A 50 6.58 13.94 -27.87
N HIS A 51 6.94 13.00 -27.00
CA HIS A 51 7.89 11.92 -27.23
C HIS A 51 7.33 10.59 -26.74
N TRP A 52 7.88 9.46 -27.20
CA TRP A 52 7.55 8.16 -26.62
C TRP A 52 8.10 8.06 -25.19
N ARG A 53 7.37 7.43 -24.28
CA ARG A 53 7.77 7.25 -22.86
C ARG A 53 8.95 6.31 -22.70
N VAL A 54 9.21 5.48 -23.71
CA VAL A 54 10.32 4.52 -23.80
C VAL A 54 10.88 4.56 -25.21
N ASP A 55 12.04 3.98 -25.42
CA ASP A 55 12.64 3.84 -26.76
C ASP A 55 11.83 2.92 -27.67
N VAL A 56 12.06 3.05 -28.98
CA VAL A 56 11.32 2.28 -29.98
C VAL A 56 11.61 0.78 -29.87
N ASP A 57 12.81 0.37 -29.47
CA ASP A 57 13.17 -1.03 -29.27
C ASP A 57 12.26 -1.68 -28.21
N THR A 58 11.99 -0.95 -27.10
CA THR A 58 11.04 -1.37 -26.06
C THR A 58 9.60 -1.42 -26.57
N LEU A 59 9.18 -0.46 -27.42
CA LEU A 59 7.85 -0.47 -28.02
C LEU A 59 7.66 -1.68 -28.94
N GLU A 60 8.67 -2.02 -29.75
CA GLU A 60 8.65 -3.22 -30.62
C GLU A 60 8.58 -4.51 -29.77
N GLN A 61 9.29 -4.57 -28.66
CA GLN A 61 9.18 -5.68 -27.70
C GLN A 61 7.77 -5.81 -27.12
N TRP A 62 7.16 -4.71 -26.71
CA TRP A 62 5.77 -4.75 -26.19
C TRP A 62 4.78 -5.16 -27.28
N ASP A 63 4.98 -4.72 -28.51
CA ASP A 63 4.13 -5.11 -29.64
C ASP A 63 4.24 -6.61 -29.94
N SER A 64 5.45 -7.15 -29.97
CA SER A 64 5.69 -8.59 -30.16
C SER A 64 5.08 -9.46 -29.04
N GLN A 65 4.96 -8.91 -27.83
CA GLN A 65 4.32 -9.57 -26.67
C GLN A 65 2.78 -9.36 -26.65
N GLY A 66 2.20 -8.65 -27.63
CA GLY A 66 0.77 -8.35 -27.66
C GLY A 66 0.33 -7.35 -26.58
N LEU A 67 1.26 -6.52 -26.08
CA LEU A 67 1.02 -5.51 -25.04
C LEU A 67 0.70 -4.12 -25.61
N ILE A 68 0.53 -3.99 -26.93
CA ILE A 68 0.10 -2.76 -27.59
C ILE A 68 -1.31 -2.93 -28.12
N GLU A 69 -2.18 -1.98 -27.79
CA GLU A 69 -3.52 -1.83 -28.34
C GLU A 69 -3.60 -0.52 -29.13
N TRP A 70 -4.09 -0.59 -30.34
CA TRP A 70 -4.31 0.60 -31.18
C TRP A 70 -5.68 1.19 -30.89
N SER A 71 -5.72 2.48 -30.56
CA SER A 71 -6.98 3.19 -30.37
C SER A 71 -7.70 3.39 -31.70
N SER A 72 -9.00 3.72 -31.65
CA SER A 72 -9.78 4.08 -32.85
C SER A 72 -9.22 5.29 -33.63
N THR A 73 -8.42 6.13 -32.98
CA THR A 73 -7.71 7.26 -33.58
C THR A 73 -6.31 6.90 -34.11
N GLY A 74 -5.95 5.62 -34.15
CA GLY A 74 -4.67 5.15 -34.65
C GLY A 74 -3.47 5.35 -33.71
N ASN A 75 -3.70 5.73 -32.46
CA ASN A 75 -2.62 5.91 -31.51
C ASN A 75 -2.34 4.61 -30.71
N PRO A 76 -1.07 4.19 -30.58
CA PRO A 76 -0.70 3.02 -29.81
C PRO A 76 -0.80 3.32 -28.29
N ARG A 77 -1.27 2.32 -27.54
CA ARG A 77 -1.45 2.38 -26.10
C ARG A 77 -0.91 1.08 -25.47
N LYS A 78 -0.23 1.19 -24.33
CA LYS A 78 0.25 0.02 -23.59
C LYS A 78 -0.90 -0.61 -22.82
N ILE A 79 -1.05 -1.92 -22.95
CA ILE A 79 -1.94 -2.75 -22.14
C ILE A 79 -1.31 -2.96 -20.76
N ILE A 80 -2.11 -2.80 -19.72
CA ILE A 80 -1.73 -3.10 -18.32
C ILE A 80 -2.79 -4.03 -17.77
N TYR A 81 -2.40 -5.23 -17.37
CA TYR A 81 -3.27 -6.23 -16.78
C TYR A 81 -3.44 -6.00 -15.28
N ALA A 82 -4.66 -6.29 -14.77
CA ALA A 82 -4.99 -6.12 -13.36
C ALA A 82 -4.22 -7.09 -12.45
N ASP A 83 -4.00 -8.32 -12.92
CA ASP A 83 -3.31 -9.39 -12.21
C ASP A 83 -1.78 -9.20 -12.13
N GLU A 84 -1.21 -8.40 -13.02
CA GLU A 84 0.20 -8.00 -13.02
C GLU A 84 0.43 -6.70 -12.23
N ASN A 85 -0.63 -6.02 -11.79
CA ASN A 85 -0.52 -4.75 -11.09
C ASN A 85 -0.48 -4.96 -9.57
N ILE A 86 0.57 -4.48 -8.93
CA ILE A 86 0.85 -4.69 -7.49
C ILE A 86 -0.22 -4.03 -6.60
N GLY A 87 -0.98 -3.07 -7.13
CA GLY A 87 -2.01 -2.35 -6.41
C GLY A 87 -1.91 -0.83 -6.53
N LYS A 88 -2.79 -0.14 -5.86
CA LYS A 88 -2.82 1.32 -5.81
C LYS A 88 -1.60 1.83 -5.01
N ARG A 89 -0.87 2.77 -5.56
CA ARG A 89 0.18 3.48 -4.81
C ARG A 89 -0.45 4.18 -3.62
N MET A 90 0.22 4.08 -2.47
CA MET A 90 -0.19 4.81 -1.28
C MET A 90 -0.17 6.31 -1.57
N GLN A 91 -1.23 7.00 -1.18
CA GLN A 91 -1.36 8.44 -1.32
C GLN A 91 -0.82 9.12 -0.06
N ASP A 92 -0.59 10.41 -0.12
CA ASP A 92 -0.17 11.27 0.99
C ASP A 92 -1.33 11.74 1.88
N ILE A 93 -2.56 11.63 1.38
CA ILE A 93 -3.78 11.95 2.13
C ILE A 93 -4.49 10.66 2.52
N TRP A 94 -4.76 10.49 3.81
CA TRP A 94 -5.40 9.33 4.40
C TRP A 94 -6.70 9.72 5.10
N GLU A 95 -7.82 9.14 4.68
CA GLU A 95 -9.16 9.43 5.20
C GLU A 95 -9.58 8.37 6.24
N PHE A 96 -8.88 8.34 7.38
CA PHE A 96 -9.26 7.52 8.53
C PHE A 96 -9.93 8.39 9.59
N LYS A 97 -11.07 7.94 10.10
CA LYS A 97 -11.77 8.60 11.21
C LYS A 97 -11.47 7.85 12.50
N ASP A 98 -11.11 8.58 13.54
CA ASP A 98 -10.96 8.00 14.88
C ASP A 98 -12.30 7.42 15.36
N PRO A 99 -12.28 6.44 16.30
CA PRO A 99 -13.50 5.81 16.81
C PRO A 99 -14.47 6.84 17.39
N GLN A 100 -15.76 6.73 17.07
CA GLN A 100 -16.80 7.59 17.62
C GLN A 100 -16.97 7.39 19.14
N TYR A 101 -16.72 6.16 19.61
CA TYR A 101 -16.80 5.77 21.02
C TYR A 101 -15.48 5.14 21.45
N PRO A 102 -14.45 5.97 21.70
CA PRO A 102 -13.14 5.45 22.04
C PRO A 102 -13.12 4.86 23.46
N THR A 103 -12.33 3.80 23.64
CA THR A 103 -12.08 3.21 24.96
C THR A 103 -11.04 3.99 25.77
N TYR A 104 -10.33 4.89 25.10
CA TYR A 104 -9.34 5.81 25.67
C TYR A 104 -9.37 7.13 24.89
N PRO A 105 -9.23 8.31 25.54
CA PRO A 105 -9.49 9.63 24.93
C PRO A 105 -8.77 9.93 23.61
N THR A 106 -7.58 9.36 23.40
CA THR A 106 -6.76 9.58 22.20
C THR A 106 -6.64 8.32 21.34
N GLU A 107 -7.61 7.43 21.43
CA GLU A 107 -7.60 6.18 20.67
C GLU A 107 -7.62 6.43 19.16
N LYS A 108 -6.67 5.83 18.45
CA LYS A 108 -6.51 5.95 17.02
C LYS A 108 -7.29 4.87 16.25
N ASN A 109 -7.62 5.18 15.01
CA ASN A 109 -8.27 4.23 14.11
C ASN A 109 -7.38 2.99 13.89
N GLN A 110 -7.96 1.79 14.03
CA GLN A 110 -7.24 0.51 13.87
C GLN A 110 -6.70 0.33 12.45
N ASP A 111 -7.52 0.65 11.42
CA ASP A 111 -7.12 0.47 10.02
C ASP A 111 -5.96 1.40 9.62
N LEU A 112 -5.89 2.60 10.25
CA LEU A 112 -4.75 3.50 10.09
C LEU A 112 -3.47 2.86 10.61
N LEU A 113 -3.50 2.30 11.83
CA LEU A 113 -2.33 1.67 12.42
C LEU A 113 -1.93 0.40 11.65
N ASP A 114 -2.90 -0.39 11.17
CA ASP A 114 -2.65 -1.54 10.31
C ASP A 114 -1.95 -1.14 9.01
N LEU A 115 -2.36 -0.04 8.39
CA LEU A 115 -1.69 0.49 7.20
C LEU A 115 -0.24 0.88 7.51
N ILE A 116 -0.02 1.64 8.61
CA ILE A 116 1.32 2.08 9.03
C ILE A 116 2.22 0.88 9.30
N ILE A 117 1.77 -0.08 10.10
CA ILE A 117 2.53 -1.29 10.48
C ILE A 117 2.90 -2.10 9.23
N LYS A 118 1.94 -2.37 8.34
CA LYS A 118 2.16 -3.16 7.10
C LYS A 118 3.13 -2.50 6.13
N THR A 119 3.16 -1.17 6.08
CA THR A 119 3.99 -0.43 5.13
C THR A 119 5.37 -0.09 5.67
N SER A 120 5.55 -0.04 7.00
CA SER A 120 6.78 0.41 7.64
C SER A 120 7.59 -0.71 8.30
N SER A 121 7.06 -1.94 8.33
CA SER A 121 7.73 -3.09 8.95
C SER A 121 7.46 -4.38 8.18
N ASN A 122 8.34 -5.36 8.35
CA ASN A 122 8.13 -6.72 7.86
C ASN A 122 7.50 -7.61 8.95
N GLU A 123 6.98 -8.77 8.57
CA GLU A 123 6.59 -9.81 9.53
C GLU A 123 7.78 -10.16 10.42
N ASN A 124 7.51 -10.46 11.69
CA ASN A 124 8.49 -10.72 12.74
C ASN A 124 9.40 -9.54 13.13
N SER A 125 9.18 -8.33 12.58
CA SER A 125 9.86 -7.12 13.06
C SER A 125 9.37 -6.74 14.45
N ILE A 126 10.18 -5.96 15.19
CA ILE A 126 9.81 -5.38 16.49
C ILE A 126 9.20 -4.01 16.24
N VAL A 127 8.01 -3.76 16.77
CA VAL A 127 7.31 -2.49 16.78
C VAL A 127 7.38 -1.90 18.18
N LEU A 128 7.95 -0.71 18.32
CA LEU A 128 8.04 0.00 19.59
C LEU A 128 7.05 1.18 19.59
N ASP A 129 6.22 1.27 20.64
CA ASP A 129 5.38 2.44 20.94
C ASP A 129 5.64 2.93 22.36
N CYS A 130 6.38 4.03 22.50
CA CYS A 130 6.78 4.59 23.80
C CYS A 130 5.65 5.34 24.52
N PHE A 131 4.50 5.54 23.89
CA PHE A 131 3.32 6.24 24.41
C PHE A 131 2.06 5.51 23.96
N CYS A 132 1.99 4.20 24.29
CA CYS A 132 1.07 3.28 23.64
C CYS A 132 -0.43 3.54 23.93
N GLY A 133 -0.75 4.36 24.92
CA GLY A 133 -2.12 4.80 25.22
C GLY A 133 -3.09 3.62 25.36
N SER A 134 -4.05 3.53 24.45
CA SER A 134 -5.02 2.42 24.41
C SER A 134 -4.47 1.13 23.77
N GLY A 135 -3.20 1.10 23.32
CA GLY A 135 -2.57 -0.08 22.72
C GLY A 135 -3.02 -0.43 21.30
N THR A 136 -3.57 0.52 20.54
CA THR A 136 -4.00 0.26 19.15
C THR A 136 -2.82 -0.14 18.27
N THR A 137 -1.65 0.48 18.46
CA THR A 137 -0.40 0.10 17.76
C THR A 137 0.00 -1.35 18.08
N LEU A 138 -0.05 -1.73 19.36
CA LEU A 138 0.34 -3.06 19.81
C LEU A 138 -0.62 -4.13 19.27
N LYS A 139 -1.92 -3.84 19.31
CA LYS A 139 -2.93 -4.72 18.71
C LYS A 139 -2.70 -4.87 17.21
N SER A 140 -2.42 -3.78 16.51
CA SER A 140 -2.12 -3.81 15.08
C SER A 140 -0.86 -4.64 14.79
N ALA A 141 0.21 -4.46 15.56
CA ALA A 141 1.43 -5.25 15.44
C ALA A 141 1.15 -6.74 15.62
N GLN A 142 0.42 -7.12 16.67
CA GLN A 142 0.02 -8.52 16.97
C GLN A 142 -0.78 -9.13 15.82
N LEU A 143 -1.81 -8.43 15.33
CA LEU A 143 -2.68 -8.90 14.24
C LEU A 143 -1.95 -9.06 12.91
N ASN A 144 -0.82 -8.41 12.75
CA ASN A 144 0.01 -8.45 11.55
C ASN A 144 1.31 -9.23 11.73
N ASN A 145 1.41 -10.11 12.74
CA ASN A 145 2.57 -10.96 13.02
C ASN A 145 3.88 -10.19 13.27
N ARG A 146 3.79 -9.08 14.02
CA ARG A 146 4.96 -8.34 14.52
C ARG A 146 5.06 -8.56 16.03
N THR A 147 6.30 -8.64 16.52
CA THR A 147 6.58 -8.50 17.96
C THR A 147 6.43 -7.05 18.35
N TRP A 148 6.03 -6.74 19.57
CA TRP A 148 5.81 -5.38 19.98
C TRP A 148 6.31 -5.10 21.39
N ILE A 149 6.66 -3.84 21.64
CA ILE A 149 7.00 -3.27 22.93
C ILE A 149 6.15 -2.02 23.11
N GLY A 150 5.34 -1.96 24.16
CA GLY A 150 4.52 -0.80 24.51
C GLY A 150 4.96 -0.21 25.84
N ILE A 151 5.07 1.10 25.92
CA ILE A 151 5.42 1.83 27.13
C ILE A 151 4.36 2.93 27.33
N ASP A 152 3.88 3.08 28.57
CA ASP A 152 3.07 4.22 28.95
C ASP A 152 3.26 4.51 30.45
N ILE A 153 3.11 5.76 30.86
CA ILE A 153 3.18 6.18 32.26
C ILE A 153 1.81 6.11 32.95
N SER A 154 0.74 6.09 32.20
CA SER A 154 -0.64 6.12 32.70
C SER A 154 -1.14 4.72 33.02
N GLU A 155 -1.48 4.45 34.27
CA GLU A 155 -2.15 3.20 34.64
C GLU A 155 -3.46 2.97 33.88
N ILE A 156 -4.19 4.03 33.55
CA ILE A 156 -5.43 3.95 32.78
C ILE A 156 -5.14 3.50 31.36
N ALA A 157 -4.07 4.03 30.74
CA ALA A 157 -3.61 3.61 29.43
C ALA A 157 -3.19 2.13 29.43
N ILE A 158 -2.40 1.71 30.40
CA ILE A 158 -1.97 0.31 30.54
C ILE A 158 -3.18 -0.61 30.69
N LYS A 159 -4.15 -0.29 31.56
CA LYS A 159 -5.39 -1.08 31.70
C LYS A 159 -6.16 -1.17 30.40
N ALA A 160 -6.29 -0.07 29.66
CA ALA A 160 -6.95 -0.05 28.35
C ALA A 160 -6.21 -0.93 27.33
N THR A 161 -4.88 -0.84 27.28
CA THR A 161 -4.01 -1.68 26.44
C THR A 161 -4.18 -3.15 26.73
N LEU A 162 -4.05 -3.57 28.01
CA LEU A 162 -4.20 -4.98 28.42
C LEU A 162 -5.59 -5.53 28.07
N ASN A 163 -6.63 -4.74 28.31
CA ASN A 163 -8.00 -5.10 27.93
C ASN A 163 -8.14 -5.26 26.41
N LYS A 164 -7.58 -4.34 25.62
CA LYS A 164 -7.60 -4.41 24.14
C LYS A 164 -6.85 -5.64 23.61
N LEU A 165 -5.69 -5.97 24.15
CA LEU A 165 -4.92 -7.15 23.78
C LEU A 165 -5.66 -8.44 24.12
N SER A 166 -6.36 -8.50 25.27
CA SER A 166 -7.15 -9.66 25.67
C SER A 166 -8.30 -9.99 24.71
N THR A 167 -8.75 -9.04 23.92
CA THR A 167 -9.79 -9.24 22.88
C THR A 167 -9.29 -9.97 21.64
N ILE A 168 -7.97 -10.12 21.46
CA ILE A 168 -7.40 -10.76 20.29
C ILE A 168 -7.62 -12.27 20.40
N LYS A 169 -8.38 -12.83 19.45
CA LYS A 169 -8.60 -14.27 19.35
C LYS A 169 -7.50 -14.91 18.53
N GLN A 170 -7.03 -16.03 19.02
CA GLN A 170 -6.09 -16.89 18.27
C GLN A 170 -6.82 -17.54 17.10
N ASP A 171 -6.19 -17.52 15.92
CA ASP A 171 -6.58 -18.31 14.76
C ASP A 171 -5.33 -18.87 14.05
N ILE A 172 -5.49 -19.45 12.86
CA ILE A 172 -4.37 -20.02 12.09
C ILE A 172 -3.36 -18.98 11.59
N PHE A 173 -3.73 -17.68 11.57
CA PHE A 173 -2.89 -16.59 11.10
C PHE A 173 -2.44 -15.64 12.21
N VAL A 174 -3.10 -15.67 13.37
CA VAL A 174 -2.85 -14.76 14.48
C VAL A 174 -2.60 -15.56 15.77
N SER A 175 -1.40 -15.45 16.32
CA SER A 175 -1.09 -16.00 17.62
C SER A 175 -1.76 -15.21 18.75
N LYS A 176 -2.15 -15.92 19.82
CA LYS A 176 -2.58 -15.26 21.05
C LYS A 176 -1.43 -14.39 21.57
N PRO A 177 -1.69 -13.15 22.04
CA PRO A 177 -0.66 -12.34 22.67
C PRO A 177 -0.04 -13.08 23.87
N ASP A 178 1.27 -13.28 23.81
CA ASP A 178 2.10 -13.74 24.93
C ASP A 178 3.10 -12.62 25.23
N TYR A 179 2.98 -12.01 26.41
CA TYR A 179 3.76 -10.83 26.78
C TYR A 179 4.08 -10.81 28.26
N GLU A 180 5.19 -10.19 28.59
CA GLU A 180 5.59 -9.87 29.94
C GLU A 180 5.20 -8.41 30.27
N PHE A 181 4.57 -8.20 31.44
CA PHE A 181 4.29 -6.88 31.95
C PHE A 181 5.36 -6.49 32.99
N ILE A 182 6.06 -5.38 32.76
CA ILE A 182 7.13 -4.90 33.64
C ILE A 182 6.75 -3.52 34.17
N GLU A 183 6.68 -3.39 35.50
CA GLU A 183 6.51 -2.11 36.17
C GLU A 183 7.88 -1.56 36.62
N LEU A 184 8.25 -0.36 36.12
CA LEU A 184 9.48 0.31 36.47
C LEU A 184 9.28 1.23 37.68
N ASN A 185 9.81 0.86 38.84
CA ASN A 185 9.77 1.71 40.02
C ASN A 185 10.71 2.92 39.89
N LYS A 186 10.22 4.15 40.13
CA LYS A 186 10.98 5.41 40.09
C LYS A 186 12.26 5.43 40.97
N GLN A 187 12.36 4.58 41.97
CA GLN A 187 13.53 4.55 42.90
C GLN A 187 14.80 3.97 42.29
N LYS A 188 14.76 3.33 41.11
CA LYS A 188 15.96 2.76 40.46
C LYS A 188 16.55 3.65 39.34
N MET A 189 16.02 4.85 39.13
CA MET A 189 16.51 5.79 38.10
C MET A 189 17.33 6.95 38.68
N SER A 190 18.09 6.75 39.76
CA SER A 190 19.17 7.66 40.11
C SER A 190 20.42 7.30 39.31
N LEU A 191 20.71 8.10 38.29
CA LEU A 191 21.96 8.10 37.57
C LEU A 191 23.08 8.59 38.51
#